data_0c4dbfce141aff6e19b9cfc1ca1c3be3
#
_entry.id   0c4dbfce141aff6e19b9cfc1ca1c3be3
#
_cell.length_a   1.000
_cell.length_b   1.000
_cell.length_c   1.000
_cell.angle_alpha   90.00
_cell.angle_beta   90.00
_cell.angle_gamma   90.00
#
_symmetry.space_group_name_H-M   'P 1'
#
loop_
_entity.id
_entity.type
_entity.pdbx_description
1 polymer ?
#
loop_
_entity_poly.entity_id
_entity_poly.type
_entity_poly.pdbx_seq_one_letter_code
_entity_poly.pdbx_strand_id
1 'polypeptide(L)'
;MHGGMEDLVKMEKELLTHLGYDTSKFIRGKYLDVAKHYDTKELEHVHEQALADQFSKTYFLTDFPEYTSPFWNMRRDPDTKMAKKVDVIMSGQETIGSAEREVDRDVMRKRFDTISDGGYKAKLYDLFGASRTEQELDEYFMFDFFKRSGGGIGVTRLIRSMKMEGLIPEKH
;
A
#
# COMPACT_ATOMS: atom_id res chain seq x y z
N MET A 1 -8.18 -4.57 -10.11
CA MET A 1 -8.69 -5.95 -10.26
C MET A 1 -9.94 -6.20 -9.41
N HIS A 2 -10.81 -7.14 -9.76
CA HIS A 2 -11.83 -7.66 -8.85
C HIS A 2 -11.18 -8.51 -7.75
N GLY A 3 -11.69 -8.44 -6.54
CA GLY A 3 -11.20 -9.23 -5.42
C GLY A 3 -10.72 -8.40 -4.23
N GLY A 4 -10.35 -9.08 -3.16
CA GLY A 4 -9.86 -8.49 -1.92
C GLY A 4 -8.33 -8.52 -1.81
N MET A 5 -7.83 -8.25 -0.59
CA MET A 5 -6.39 -8.19 -0.32
C MET A 5 -5.68 -9.51 -0.62
N GLU A 6 -6.29 -10.66 -0.37
CA GLU A 6 -5.65 -11.96 -0.63
C GLU A 6 -5.49 -12.24 -2.14
N ASP A 7 -6.49 -11.85 -2.94
CA ASP A 7 -6.40 -11.95 -4.41
C ASP A 7 -5.31 -11.02 -4.95
N LEU A 8 -5.18 -9.82 -4.34
CA LEU A 8 -4.15 -8.84 -4.68
C LEU A 8 -2.75 -9.36 -4.39
N VAL A 9 -2.51 -9.89 -3.17
CA VAL A 9 -1.22 -10.48 -2.79
C VAL A 9 -0.86 -11.65 -3.70
N LYS A 10 -1.84 -12.49 -4.06
CA LYS A 10 -1.63 -13.58 -5.01
C LYS A 10 -1.17 -13.05 -6.36
N MET A 11 -1.87 -12.07 -6.92
CA MET A 11 -1.52 -11.46 -8.21
C MET A 11 -0.13 -10.82 -8.18
N GLU A 12 0.22 -10.11 -7.11
CA GLU A 12 1.54 -9.51 -6.94
C GLU A 12 2.65 -10.57 -6.88
N LYS A 13 2.42 -11.68 -6.17
CA LYS A 13 3.35 -12.81 -6.16
C LYS A 13 3.52 -13.43 -7.54
N GLU A 14 2.43 -13.63 -8.28
CA GLU A 14 2.46 -14.16 -9.64
C GLU A 14 3.22 -13.23 -10.58
N LEU A 15 3.00 -11.90 -10.47
CA LEU A 15 3.75 -10.90 -11.24
C LEU A 15 5.25 -10.98 -10.95
N LEU A 16 5.64 -10.99 -9.68
CA LEU A 16 7.05 -11.05 -9.29
C LEU A 16 7.70 -12.37 -9.73
N THR A 17 6.96 -13.48 -9.66
CA THR A 17 7.42 -14.78 -10.19
C THR A 17 7.68 -14.71 -11.69
N HIS A 18 6.75 -14.09 -12.44
CA HIS A 18 6.90 -13.90 -13.89
C HIS A 18 8.11 -13.03 -14.23
N LEU A 19 8.45 -12.07 -13.39
CA LEU A 19 9.65 -11.23 -13.51
C LEU A 19 10.95 -11.94 -13.09
N GLY A 20 10.87 -13.18 -12.62
CA GLY A 20 12.04 -14.02 -12.29
C GLY A 20 12.43 -14.03 -10.81
N TYR A 21 11.66 -13.40 -9.92
CA TYR A 21 11.93 -13.49 -8.48
C TYR A 21 11.62 -14.87 -7.92
N ASP A 22 12.44 -15.32 -6.97
CA ASP A 22 12.29 -16.61 -6.30
C ASP A 22 11.19 -16.55 -5.21
N THR A 23 10.04 -17.14 -5.52
CA THR A 23 8.88 -17.15 -4.62
C THR A 23 9.12 -17.86 -3.29
N SER A 24 10.09 -18.79 -3.22
CA SER A 24 10.42 -19.51 -1.99
C SER A 24 10.98 -18.59 -0.90
N LYS A 25 11.45 -17.41 -1.31
CA LYS A 25 12.04 -16.39 -0.44
C LYS A 25 11.03 -15.31 -0.02
N PHE A 26 9.78 -15.35 -0.52
CA PHE A 26 8.79 -14.35 -0.18
C PHE A 26 8.29 -14.53 1.26
N ILE A 27 8.41 -13.48 2.04
CA ILE A 27 7.89 -13.44 3.42
C ILE A 27 6.72 -12.45 3.48
N ARG A 28 5.73 -12.75 4.30
CA ARG A 28 4.62 -11.86 4.63
C ARG A 28 4.53 -11.69 6.13
N GLY A 29 4.38 -10.44 6.57
CA GLY A 29 4.16 -10.10 7.98
C GLY A 29 3.20 -8.94 8.14
N LYS A 30 2.61 -8.84 9.34
CA LYS A 30 1.73 -7.73 9.69
C LYS A 30 2.53 -6.55 10.23
N TYR A 31 2.08 -5.34 9.94
CA TYR A 31 2.75 -4.11 10.36
C TYR A 31 3.07 -4.09 11.86
N LEU A 32 2.08 -4.41 12.71
CA LEU A 32 2.28 -4.37 14.16
C LEU A 32 3.30 -5.39 14.67
N ASP A 33 3.37 -6.57 14.05
CA ASP A 33 4.35 -7.61 14.46
C ASP A 33 5.77 -7.15 14.11
N VAL A 34 5.93 -6.54 12.93
CA VAL A 34 7.22 -5.97 12.49
C VAL A 34 7.61 -4.76 13.34
N ALA A 35 6.69 -3.85 13.61
CA ALA A 35 6.93 -2.70 14.47
C ALA A 35 7.35 -3.12 15.89
N LYS A 36 6.69 -4.14 16.44
CA LYS A 36 7.08 -4.74 17.72
C LYS A 36 8.46 -5.39 17.69
N HIS A 37 8.82 -6.06 16.59
CA HIS A 37 10.15 -6.67 16.42
C HIS A 37 11.27 -5.64 16.50
N TYR A 38 11.05 -4.46 15.93
CA TYR A 38 12.03 -3.36 15.94
C TYR A 38 11.85 -2.38 17.12
N ASP A 39 10.97 -2.69 18.07
CA ASP A 39 10.64 -1.83 19.22
C ASP A 39 10.32 -0.37 18.79
N THR A 40 9.53 -0.22 17.73
CA THR A 40 9.12 1.07 17.19
C THR A 40 7.60 1.16 17.03
N LYS A 41 7.07 2.38 17.05
CA LYS A 41 5.68 2.64 16.70
C LYS A 41 5.48 2.76 15.19
N GLU A 42 6.44 3.38 14.52
CA GLU A 42 6.36 3.65 13.08
C GLU A 42 7.55 3.03 12.36
N LEU A 43 7.25 2.32 11.27
CA LEU A 43 8.28 1.76 10.39
C LEU A 43 8.76 2.84 9.43
N GLU A 44 10.07 3.02 9.39
CA GLU A 44 10.76 3.97 8.52
C GLU A 44 11.64 3.22 7.51
N HIS A 45 12.24 3.94 6.57
CA HIS A 45 13.12 3.35 5.56
C HIS A 45 14.26 2.49 6.13
N VAL A 46 14.80 2.84 7.30
CA VAL A 46 15.82 2.03 7.99
C VAL A 46 15.30 0.63 8.35
N HIS A 47 14.03 0.53 8.72
CA HIS A 47 13.38 -0.76 9.03
C HIS A 47 13.07 -1.56 7.77
N GLU A 48 12.74 -0.91 6.65
CA GLU A 48 12.57 -1.59 5.35
C GLU A 48 13.89 -2.23 4.90
N GLN A 49 15.01 -1.52 5.04
CA GLN A 49 16.33 -2.07 4.76
C GLN A 49 16.65 -3.24 5.71
N ALA A 50 16.37 -3.09 7.00
CA ALA A 50 16.59 -4.15 7.97
C ALA A 50 15.75 -5.42 7.69
N LEU A 51 14.49 -5.26 7.23
CA LEU A 51 13.66 -6.39 6.77
C LEU A 51 14.32 -7.16 5.63
N ALA A 52 14.88 -6.43 4.64
CA ALA A 52 15.55 -7.06 3.51
C ALA A 52 16.84 -7.81 3.92
N ASP A 53 17.58 -7.28 4.88
CA ASP A 53 18.85 -7.85 5.33
C ASP A 53 18.65 -9.03 6.30
N GLN A 54 17.63 -9.00 7.16
CA GLN A 54 17.42 -9.97 8.22
C GLN A 54 16.47 -11.11 7.82
N PHE A 55 15.49 -10.85 6.97
CA PHE A 55 14.43 -11.80 6.65
C PHE A 55 14.38 -12.18 5.18
N SER A 56 14.04 -11.24 4.31
CA SER A 56 13.91 -11.48 2.88
C SER A 56 14.01 -10.20 2.08
N LYS A 57 14.67 -10.27 0.94
CA LYS A 57 14.71 -9.17 -0.03
C LYS A 57 13.36 -8.88 -0.70
N THR A 58 12.37 -9.77 -0.53
CA THR A 58 10.98 -9.52 -0.95
C THR A 58 10.05 -9.79 0.23
N TYR A 59 9.56 -8.72 0.84
CA TYR A 59 8.72 -8.77 2.04
C TYR A 59 7.38 -8.09 1.79
N PHE A 60 6.28 -8.81 2.02
CA PHE A 60 4.91 -8.30 1.94
C PHE A 60 4.48 -7.82 3.33
N LEU A 61 4.50 -6.52 3.55
CA LEU A 61 4.04 -5.89 4.78
C LEU A 61 2.55 -5.58 4.66
N THR A 62 1.73 -6.05 5.62
CA THR A 62 0.26 -5.98 5.55
C THR A 62 -0.38 -5.44 6.82
N ASP A 63 -1.67 -5.15 6.74
CA ASP A 63 -2.51 -4.80 7.89
C ASP A 63 -2.01 -3.56 8.65
N PHE A 64 -2.12 -2.40 8.01
CA PHE A 64 -1.60 -1.13 8.52
C PHE A 64 -2.56 -0.49 9.54
N PRO A 65 -2.06 -0.05 10.70
CA PRO A 65 -2.88 0.64 11.69
C PRO A 65 -3.26 2.05 11.26
N GLU A 66 -4.34 2.59 11.81
CA GLU A 66 -4.91 3.89 11.42
C GLU A 66 -3.94 5.07 11.64
N TYR A 67 -3.09 5.00 12.66
CA TYR A 67 -2.12 6.07 12.93
C TYR A 67 -1.03 6.23 11.85
N THR A 68 -0.86 5.24 10.95
CA THR A 68 0.00 5.36 9.75
C THR A 68 -0.69 6.11 8.61
N SER A 69 -1.87 6.68 8.87
CA SER A 69 -2.67 7.47 7.92
C SER A 69 -2.92 6.75 6.57
N PRO A 70 -3.43 5.50 6.57
CA PRO A 70 -3.74 4.82 5.32
C PRO A 70 -4.80 5.62 4.56
N PHE A 71 -4.66 5.68 3.22
CA PHE A 71 -5.49 6.55 2.39
C PHE A 71 -7.00 6.30 2.59
N TRP A 72 -7.80 7.33 2.52
CA TRP A 72 -9.22 7.33 2.89
C TRP A 72 -10.07 6.28 2.15
N ASN A 73 -9.74 5.94 0.90
CA ASN A 73 -10.46 4.93 0.12
C ASN A 73 -9.97 3.49 0.31
N MET A 74 -9.01 3.25 1.19
CA MET A 74 -8.60 1.89 1.54
C MET A 74 -9.60 1.27 2.50
N ARG A 75 -9.93 0.00 2.28
CA ARG A 75 -10.82 -0.74 3.17
C ARG A 75 -10.14 -1.00 4.52
N ARG A 76 -10.92 -0.91 5.59
CA ARG A 76 -10.51 -1.36 6.93
C ARG A 76 -11.14 -2.70 7.23
N ASP A 77 -10.40 -3.54 7.91
CA ASP A 77 -10.95 -4.77 8.47
C ASP A 77 -11.99 -4.43 9.55
N PRO A 78 -13.20 -5.01 9.53
CA PRO A 78 -14.26 -4.62 10.45
C PRO A 78 -13.95 -4.95 11.92
N ASP A 79 -13.14 -5.97 12.18
CA ASP A 79 -12.83 -6.44 13.53
C ASP A 79 -11.58 -5.75 14.08
N THR A 80 -10.49 -5.80 13.34
CA THR A 80 -9.18 -5.27 13.78
C THR A 80 -8.99 -3.78 13.51
N LYS A 81 -9.83 -3.17 12.67
CA LYS A 81 -9.72 -1.77 12.18
C LYS A 81 -8.43 -1.49 11.38
N MET A 82 -7.64 -2.49 11.09
CA MET A 82 -6.45 -2.33 10.27
C MET A 82 -6.82 -2.08 8.80
N ALA A 83 -6.07 -1.22 8.14
CA ALA A 83 -6.22 -1.03 6.70
C ALA A 83 -5.73 -2.27 5.95
N LYS A 84 -6.54 -2.76 5.01
CA LYS A 84 -6.18 -3.85 4.10
C LYS A 84 -5.23 -3.34 3.02
N LYS A 85 -4.10 -2.83 3.48
CA LYS A 85 -2.99 -2.30 2.69
C LYS A 85 -1.87 -3.34 2.61
N VAL A 86 -1.18 -3.35 1.48
CA VAL A 86 0.02 -4.17 1.25
C VAL A 86 1.10 -3.28 0.69
N ASP A 87 2.25 -3.25 1.34
CA ASP A 87 3.48 -2.69 0.79
C ASP A 87 4.46 -3.83 0.51
N VAL A 88 4.87 -3.98 -0.75
CA VAL A 88 5.90 -4.93 -1.11
C VAL A 88 7.24 -4.24 -1.06
N ILE A 89 8.01 -4.58 -0.03
CA ILE A 89 9.36 -4.10 0.19
C ILE A 89 10.31 -4.99 -0.60
N MET A 90 11.05 -4.41 -1.54
CA MET A 90 11.96 -5.13 -2.42
C MET A 90 13.35 -4.56 -2.30
N SER A 91 14.31 -5.40 -1.92
CA SER A 91 15.72 -5.00 -1.72
C SER A 91 15.85 -3.73 -0.86
N GLY A 92 15.08 -3.67 0.25
CA GLY A 92 15.11 -2.59 1.25
C GLY A 92 14.31 -1.33 0.91
N GLN A 93 13.40 -1.38 -0.07
CA GLN A 93 12.52 -0.24 -0.39
C GLN A 93 11.09 -0.68 -0.72
N GLU A 94 10.09 0.04 -0.20
CA GLU A 94 8.72 -0.10 -0.69
C GLU A 94 8.70 0.12 -2.21
N THR A 95 8.34 -0.92 -2.96
CA THR A 95 8.34 -0.90 -4.44
C THR A 95 6.94 -0.97 -5.01
N ILE A 96 6.04 -1.71 -4.35
CA ILE A 96 4.63 -1.77 -4.71
C ILE A 96 3.84 -1.33 -3.49
N GLY A 97 2.96 -0.33 -3.65
CA GLY A 97 2.01 0.08 -2.63
C GLY A 97 0.59 -0.19 -3.14
N SER A 98 -0.17 -1.01 -2.42
CA SER A 98 -1.47 -1.49 -2.87
C SER A 98 -2.47 -1.67 -1.73
N ALA A 99 -3.77 -1.80 -2.06
CA ALA A 99 -4.80 -2.02 -1.05
C ALA A 99 -6.10 -2.58 -1.64
N GLU A 100 -6.86 -3.26 -0.80
CA GLU A 100 -8.28 -3.47 -1.03
C GLU A 100 -9.00 -2.13 -0.85
N ARG A 101 -9.95 -1.81 -1.75
CA ARG A 101 -10.64 -0.54 -1.75
C ARG A 101 -12.00 -0.64 -1.05
N GLU A 102 -12.34 0.43 -0.35
CA GLU A 102 -13.67 0.58 0.27
C GLU A 102 -14.76 0.66 -0.80
N VAL A 103 -15.94 0.16 -0.47
CA VAL A 103 -17.12 0.17 -1.35
C VAL A 103 -18.24 1.05 -0.80
N ASP A 104 -18.23 1.33 0.49
CA ASP A 104 -19.21 2.18 1.15
C ASP A 104 -18.86 3.65 0.96
N ARG A 105 -19.73 4.39 0.28
CA ARG A 105 -19.56 5.81 -0.07
C ARG A 105 -19.52 6.69 1.18
N ASP A 106 -20.38 6.43 2.14
CA ASP A 106 -20.48 7.25 3.38
C ASP A 106 -19.25 7.06 4.24
N VAL A 107 -18.75 5.83 4.32
CA VAL A 107 -17.49 5.51 5.00
C VAL A 107 -16.32 6.22 4.32
N MET A 108 -16.24 6.19 3.00
CA MET A 108 -15.20 6.88 2.24
C MET A 108 -15.27 8.40 2.43
N ARG A 109 -16.47 8.98 2.35
CA ARG A 109 -16.69 10.41 2.55
C ARG A 109 -16.22 10.86 3.93
N LYS A 110 -16.66 10.15 4.98
CA LYS A 110 -16.26 10.45 6.35
C LYS A 110 -14.73 10.39 6.53
N ARG A 111 -14.08 9.38 5.96
CA ARG A 111 -12.62 9.25 6.04
C ARG A 111 -11.90 10.34 5.26
N PHE A 112 -12.42 10.73 4.08
CA PHE A 112 -11.89 11.85 3.33
C PHE A 112 -11.90 13.15 4.16
N ASP A 113 -12.99 13.40 4.88
CA ASP A 113 -13.14 14.58 5.73
C ASP A 113 -12.20 14.57 6.93
N THR A 114 -11.81 13.39 7.44
CA THR A 114 -11.07 13.24 8.71
C THR A 114 -9.61 12.82 8.57
N ILE A 115 -9.18 12.33 7.42
CA ILE A 115 -7.79 11.88 7.22
C ILE A 115 -6.80 13.02 7.51
N SER A 116 -5.73 12.70 8.23
CA SER A 116 -4.74 13.68 8.69
C SER A 116 -5.38 14.85 9.46
N ASP A 117 -6.34 14.55 10.32
CA ASP A 117 -7.13 15.54 11.09
C ASP A 117 -7.77 16.63 10.21
N GLY A 118 -8.23 16.25 9.00
CA GLY A 118 -8.78 17.14 7.98
C GLY A 118 -7.76 17.87 7.13
N GLY A 119 -6.48 17.69 7.39
CA GLY A 119 -5.40 18.38 6.69
C GLY A 119 -5.32 18.03 5.20
N TYR A 120 -5.67 16.78 4.83
CA TYR A 120 -5.72 16.38 3.42
C TYR A 120 -6.78 17.16 2.63
N LYS A 121 -7.99 17.26 3.16
CA LYS A 121 -9.08 18.04 2.56
C LYS A 121 -8.72 19.52 2.47
N ALA A 122 -8.20 20.09 3.56
CA ALA A 122 -7.79 21.49 3.59
C ALA A 122 -6.74 21.79 2.51
N LYS A 123 -5.76 20.91 2.32
CA LYS A 123 -4.74 21.06 1.27
C LYS A 123 -5.32 21.00 -0.14
N LEU A 124 -6.28 20.12 -0.40
CA LEU A 124 -6.96 20.06 -1.70
C LEU A 124 -7.78 21.32 -1.97
N TYR A 125 -8.45 21.88 -0.95
CA TYR A 125 -9.19 23.12 -1.06
C TYR A 125 -8.27 24.31 -1.37
N ASP A 126 -7.11 24.36 -0.76
CA ASP A 126 -6.10 25.40 -1.02
C ASP A 126 -5.56 25.32 -2.46
N LEU A 127 -5.26 24.10 -2.94
CA LEU A 127 -4.67 23.89 -4.26
C LEU A 127 -5.66 24.00 -5.42
N PHE A 128 -6.90 23.54 -5.25
CA PHE A 128 -7.86 23.38 -6.36
C PHE A 128 -9.17 24.14 -6.16
N GLY A 129 -9.38 24.73 -4.98
CA GLY A 129 -10.63 25.37 -4.57
C GLY A 129 -11.65 24.39 -4.02
N ALA A 130 -12.41 24.84 -3.01
CA ALA A 130 -13.39 23.99 -2.31
C ALA A 130 -14.49 23.50 -3.27
N SER A 131 -15.06 24.39 -4.08
CA SER A 131 -16.16 24.04 -5.00
C SER A 131 -15.76 22.94 -5.98
N ARG A 132 -14.59 23.07 -6.60
CA ARG A 132 -14.08 22.06 -7.54
C ARG A 132 -13.81 20.73 -6.85
N THR A 133 -13.15 20.76 -5.69
CA THR A 133 -12.83 19.53 -4.94
C THR A 133 -14.10 18.78 -4.53
N GLU A 134 -15.12 19.48 -4.05
CA GLU A 134 -16.40 18.87 -3.68
C GLU A 134 -17.13 18.31 -4.90
N GLN A 135 -17.17 19.04 -6.02
CA GLN A 135 -17.79 18.56 -7.25
C GLN A 135 -17.12 17.27 -7.75
N GLU A 136 -15.79 17.25 -7.85
CA GLU A 136 -15.04 16.05 -8.30
C GLU A 136 -15.25 14.87 -7.36
N LEU A 137 -15.37 15.14 -6.05
CA LEU A 137 -15.63 14.09 -5.05
C LEU A 137 -17.05 13.54 -5.16
N ASP A 138 -18.04 14.41 -5.37
CA ASP A 138 -19.44 14.00 -5.58
C ASP A 138 -19.57 13.17 -6.88
N GLU A 139 -18.92 13.59 -7.97
CA GLU A 139 -18.85 12.81 -9.22
C GLU A 139 -18.20 11.45 -9.00
N TYR A 140 -17.11 11.38 -8.23
CA TYR A 140 -16.48 10.11 -7.85
C TYR A 140 -17.45 9.20 -7.09
N PHE A 141 -18.25 9.73 -6.17
CA PHE A 141 -19.21 8.95 -5.39
C PHE A 141 -20.47 8.57 -6.16
N MET A 142 -20.67 9.04 -7.39
CA MET A 142 -21.77 8.57 -8.25
C MET A 142 -21.53 7.17 -8.81
N PHE A 143 -20.29 6.68 -8.84
CA PHE A 143 -19.98 5.34 -9.34
C PHE A 143 -20.48 4.25 -8.40
N ASP A 144 -20.96 3.14 -8.96
CA ASP A 144 -21.27 1.93 -8.21
C ASP A 144 -19.98 1.17 -7.90
N PHE A 145 -19.59 1.23 -6.64
CA PHE A 145 -18.39 0.56 -6.20
C PHE A 145 -18.62 -0.92 -5.97
N PHE A 146 -17.74 -1.74 -6.50
CA PHE A 146 -17.69 -3.17 -6.27
C PHE A 146 -16.40 -3.54 -5.50
N LYS A 147 -16.36 -4.76 -4.95
CA LYS A 147 -15.17 -5.27 -4.27
C LYS A 147 -13.99 -5.30 -5.24
N ARG A 148 -12.99 -4.48 -4.97
CA ARG A 148 -11.82 -4.28 -5.83
C ARG A 148 -10.57 -4.02 -5.03
N SER A 149 -9.44 -4.33 -5.65
CA SER A 149 -8.11 -4.03 -5.14
C SER A 149 -7.26 -3.42 -6.24
N GLY A 150 -6.23 -2.70 -5.84
CA GLY A 150 -5.30 -2.11 -6.78
C GLY A 150 -4.24 -1.27 -6.08
N GLY A 151 -3.20 -0.93 -6.82
CA GLY A 151 -2.06 -0.20 -6.31
C GLY A 151 -1.21 0.41 -7.40
N GLY A 152 -0.02 0.85 -7.02
CA GLY A 152 0.98 1.40 -7.90
C GLY A 152 2.32 0.69 -7.73
N ILE A 153 3.06 0.61 -8.83
CA ILE A 153 4.42 0.05 -8.86
C ILE A 153 5.40 1.19 -9.11
N GLY A 154 6.34 1.38 -8.20
CA GLY A 154 7.47 2.28 -8.41
C GLY A 154 8.46 1.69 -9.41
N VAL A 155 8.27 1.98 -10.70
CA VAL A 155 9.05 1.35 -11.80
C VAL A 155 10.55 1.50 -11.60
N THR A 156 11.02 2.67 -11.18
CA THR A 156 12.44 2.91 -10.90
C THR A 156 12.97 2.02 -9.76
N ARG A 157 12.16 1.83 -8.70
CA ARG A 157 12.49 0.96 -7.57
C ARG A 157 12.47 -0.51 -7.97
N LEU A 158 11.50 -0.92 -8.80
CA LEU A 158 11.43 -2.27 -9.35
C LEU A 158 12.67 -2.59 -10.19
N ILE A 159 13.05 -1.71 -11.12
CA ILE A 159 14.26 -1.87 -11.94
C ILE A 159 15.52 -1.97 -11.06
N ARG A 160 15.62 -1.12 -10.03
CA ARG A 160 16.71 -1.19 -9.06
C ARG A 160 16.78 -2.56 -8.38
N SER A 161 15.65 -3.05 -7.86
CA SER A 161 15.59 -4.36 -7.21
C SER A 161 15.95 -5.49 -8.19
N MET A 162 15.42 -5.47 -9.42
CA MET A 162 15.74 -6.46 -10.44
C MET A 162 17.23 -6.51 -10.77
N LYS A 163 17.91 -5.37 -10.80
CA LYS A 163 19.38 -5.33 -10.98
C LYS A 163 20.10 -5.93 -9.78
N MET A 164 19.70 -5.58 -8.55
CA MET A 164 20.30 -6.11 -7.32
C MET A 164 20.12 -7.64 -7.19
N GLU A 165 19.03 -8.19 -7.72
CA GLU A 165 18.76 -9.63 -7.76
C GLU A 165 19.34 -10.32 -9.01
N GLY A 166 20.04 -9.59 -9.90
CA GLY A 166 20.64 -10.14 -11.12
C GLY A 166 19.63 -10.59 -12.19
N LEU A 167 18.39 -10.10 -12.11
CA LEU A 167 17.31 -10.47 -13.05
C LEU A 167 17.40 -9.69 -14.38
N ILE A 168 18.05 -8.55 -14.37
CA ILE A 168 18.36 -7.77 -15.57
C ILE A 168 19.81 -7.27 -15.50
N PRO A 169 20.50 -7.14 -16.66
CA PRO A 169 21.89 -6.69 -16.69
C PRO A 169 22.02 -5.24 -16.20
N GLU A 170 23.12 -4.95 -15.50
CA GLU A 170 23.56 -3.57 -15.33
C GLU A 170 23.96 -3.01 -16.71
N LYS A 171 23.40 -1.87 -17.08
CA LYS A 171 23.93 -1.15 -18.25
C LYS A 171 25.30 -0.58 -17.87
N HIS A 172 26.32 -1.02 -18.57
CA HIS A 172 27.65 -0.38 -18.54
C HIS A 172 27.60 0.98 -19.24
#